data_791c55cd3895cd829d4d09fd29cd86a4
#
_entry.id   791c55cd3895cd829d4d09fd29cd86a4
#
_cell.length_a   1.000
_cell.length_b   1.000
_cell.length_c   1.000
_cell.angle_alpha   90.00
_cell.angle_beta   90.00
_cell.angle_gamma   90.00
#
_symmetry.space_group_name_H-M   'P 1'
#
loop_
_entity.id
_entity.type
_entity.pdbx_description
1 polymer ?
#
loop_
_entity_poly.entity_id
_entity_poly.type
_entity_poly.pdbx_seq_one_letter_code
_entity_poly.pdbx_strand_id
1 'polypeptide(L)'
;MTISSYQALIRAPRRNAPIVFAFHGTGGDEHQFAALARQVLPDAGLISPRGDVSEFGALRFFRRTSEGSYDMQDLARRTDKMVDFIAAHKAEYPGRAIYGLGYSNGANILASVLFSRPQLFDRAALLHPLIPWIPADNKQLKERRILITAGQRDPICPLPLTERLVDYFAAQRARVEACYHSGGHEIRPEELQALRTFLT
;
A
#
# COMPACT_ATOMS: atom_id res chain seq x y z
N MET A 1 -20.96 4.01 3.57
CA MET A 1 -19.87 3.31 2.86
C MET A 1 -20.27 3.21 1.39
N THR A 2 -19.54 3.84 0.48
CA THR A 2 -19.88 3.83 -0.95
C THR A 2 -18.70 3.29 -1.75
N ILE A 3 -18.95 2.25 -2.53
CA ILE A 3 -18.04 1.67 -3.54
C ILE A 3 -17.49 2.74 -4.49
N SER A 4 -18.29 3.75 -4.78
CA SER A 4 -17.99 4.87 -5.69
C SER A 4 -17.24 6.04 -5.05
N SER A 5 -16.70 5.90 -3.83
CA SER A 5 -16.00 7.02 -3.16
C SER A 5 -14.68 7.43 -3.82
N TYR A 6 -14.12 6.56 -4.67
CA TYR A 6 -12.97 6.82 -5.54
C TYR A 6 -13.29 6.41 -6.97
N GLN A 7 -12.79 7.17 -7.96
CA GLN A 7 -12.61 6.63 -9.30
C GLN A 7 -11.61 5.47 -9.20
N ALA A 8 -11.89 4.34 -9.83
CA ALA A 8 -11.02 3.17 -9.71
C ALA A 8 -11.03 2.33 -10.99
N LEU A 9 -9.89 1.71 -11.29
CA LEU A 9 -9.83 0.61 -12.24
C LEU A 9 -10.23 -0.67 -11.50
N ILE A 10 -11.28 -1.34 -11.99
CA ILE A 10 -11.79 -2.58 -11.41
C ILE A 10 -11.72 -3.70 -12.43
N ARG A 11 -11.11 -4.82 -12.03
CA ARG A 11 -11.09 -6.08 -12.78
C ARG A 11 -11.54 -7.19 -11.84
N ALA A 12 -12.57 -7.92 -12.22
CA ALA A 12 -13.08 -9.04 -11.44
C ALA A 12 -12.03 -10.18 -11.36
N PRO A 13 -11.95 -10.92 -10.24
CA PRO A 13 -11.10 -12.10 -10.10
C PRO A 13 -11.64 -13.27 -10.91
N ARG A 14 -10.76 -14.15 -11.34
CA ARG A 14 -11.15 -15.46 -11.88
C ARG A 14 -11.31 -16.47 -10.73
N ARG A 15 -12.34 -17.31 -10.79
CA ARG A 15 -12.64 -18.38 -9.79
C ARG A 15 -12.41 -17.90 -8.34
N ASN A 16 -11.53 -18.60 -7.59
CA ASN A 16 -11.24 -18.34 -6.17
C ASN A 16 -9.99 -17.49 -5.96
N ALA A 17 -9.52 -16.75 -6.97
CA ALA A 17 -8.34 -15.91 -6.89
C ALA A 17 -8.52 -14.73 -5.92
N PRO A 18 -7.44 -14.21 -5.32
CA PRO A 18 -7.50 -13.07 -4.41
C PRO A 18 -7.91 -11.77 -5.11
N ILE A 19 -8.22 -10.75 -4.31
CA ILE A 19 -8.40 -9.37 -4.76
C ILE A 19 -7.14 -8.58 -4.37
N VAL A 20 -6.55 -7.87 -5.31
CA VAL A 20 -5.44 -6.95 -5.07
C VAL A 20 -5.96 -5.51 -5.11
N PHE A 21 -5.79 -4.79 -4.00
CA PHE A 21 -5.90 -3.34 -3.98
C PHE A 21 -4.55 -2.74 -4.31
N ALA A 22 -4.46 -1.91 -5.36
CA ALA A 22 -3.20 -1.32 -5.82
C ALA A 22 -3.23 0.21 -5.74
N PHE A 23 -2.26 0.80 -5.04
CA PHE A 23 -2.20 2.22 -4.74
C PHE A 23 -0.99 2.85 -5.43
N HIS A 24 -1.24 3.74 -6.38
CA HIS A 24 -0.21 4.40 -7.20
C HIS A 24 0.69 5.35 -6.39
N GLY A 25 1.86 5.67 -6.91
CA GLY A 25 2.74 6.72 -6.39
C GLY A 25 2.26 8.12 -6.78
N THR A 26 2.92 9.16 -6.24
CA THR A 26 2.64 10.55 -6.62
C THR A 26 2.77 10.74 -8.14
N GLY A 27 1.76 11.34 -8.76
CA GLY A 27 1.70 11.58 -10.20
C GLY A 27 1.26 10.38 -11.04
N GLY A 28 1.13 9.19 -10.43
CA GLY A 28 0.49 8.04 -11.07
C GLY A 28 -1.04 8.12 -11.04
N ASP A 29 -1.70 7.08 -11.54
CA ASP A 29 -3.14 6.95 -11.56
C ASP A 29 -3.57 5.48 -11.32
N GLU A 30 -4.86 5.19 -11.47
CA GLU A 30 -5.43 3.85 -11.29
C GLU A 30 -4.87 2.78 -12.25
N HIS A 31 -4.15 3.16 -13.29
CA HIS A 31 -3.58 2.24 -14.28
C HIS A 31 -2.13 1.83 -13.95
N GLN A 32 -1.43 2.54 -13.06
CA GLN A 32 0.01 2.35 -12.81
C GLN A 32 0.40 0.89 -12.59
N PHE A 33 -0.37 0.15 -11.80
CA PHE A 33 -0.05 -1.23 -11.46
C PHE A 33 -0.86 -2.30 -12.21
N ALA A 34 -1.67 -1.91 -13.20
CA ALA A 34 -2.54 -2.85 -13.93
C ALA A 34 -1.75 -3.97 -14.63
N ALA A 35 -0.64 -3.62 -15.28
CA ALA A 35 0.22 -4.58 -15.96
C ALA A 35 0.98 -5.48 -14.95
N LEU A 36 1.57 -4.89 -13.91
CA LEU A 36 2.29 -5.62 -12.87
C LEU A 36 1.38 -6.61 -12.13
N ALA A 37 0.19 -6.17 -11.71
CA ALA A 37 -0.77 -7.05 -11.03
C ALA A 37 -1.17 -8.25 -11.92
N ARG A 38 -1.35 -8.02 -13.24
CA ARG A 38 -1.63 -9.11 -14.19
C ARG A 38 -0.45 -10.06 -14.35
N GLN A 39 0.78 -9.54 -14.32
CA GLN A 39 1.99 -10.34 -14.47
C GLN A 39 2.28 -11.20 -13.23
N VAL A 40 2.04 -10.64 -12.03
CA VAL A 40 2.32 -11.33 -10.76
C VAL A 40 1.21 -12.29 -10.38
N LEU A 41 -0.04 -11.89 -10.54
CA LEU A 41 -1.25 -12.66 -10.17
C LEU A 41 -2.28 -12.56 -11.32
N PRO A 42 -2.14 -13.35 -12.39
CA PRO A 42 -2.95 -13.22 -13.61
C PRO A 42 -4.46 -13.41 -13.37
N ASP A 43 -4.82 -14.24 -12.42
CA ASP A 43 -6.23 -14.56 -12.09
C ASP A 43 -6.83 -13.68 -11.00
N ALA A 44 -6.02 -12.90 -10.29
CA ALA A 44 -6.49 -12.01 -9.22
C ALA A 44 -7.41 -10.90 -9.75
N GLY A 45 -8.40 -10.53 -8.94
CA GLY A 45 -9.10 -9.27 -9.12
C GLY A 45 -8.16 -8.10 -8.86
N LEU A 46 -8.43 -6.97 -9.49
CA LEU A 46 -7.71 -5.72 -9.24
C LEU A 46 -8.71 -4.62 -8.91
N ILE A 47 -8.46 -3.91 -7.83
CA ILE A 47 -9.18 -2.69 -7.46
C ILE A 47 -8.09 -1.63 -7.21
N SER A 48 -7.97 -0.69 -8.14
CA SER A 48 -6.93 0.33 -8.11
C SER A 48 -7.58 1.71 -8.08
N PRO A 49 -7.70 2.34 -6.89
CA PRO A 49 -8.28 3.68 -6.78
C PRO A 49 -7.33 4.74 -7.33
N ARG A 50 -7.91 5.79 -7.92
CA ARG A 50 -7.20 7.03 -8.26
C ARG A 50 -7.15 7.93 -7.03
N GLY A 51 -5.96 8.42 -6.65
CA GLY A 51 -5.81 9.44 -5.63
C GLY A 51 -6.57 10.70 -6.02
N ASP A 52 -7.34 11.25 -5.09
CA ASP A 52 -8.26 12.36 -5.31
C ASP A 52 -7.76 13.70 -4.73
N VAL A 53 -6.48 13.78 -4.42
CA VAL A 53 -5.76 15.00 -4.08
C VAL A 53 -4.85 15.36 -5.24
N SER A 54 -4.89 16.62 -5.69
CA SER A 54 -3.98 17.14 -6.70
C SER A 54 -2.97 18.09 -6.06
N GLU A 55 -1.69 17.85 -6.31
CA GLU A 55 -0.60 18.74 -5.95
C GLU A 55 0.12 19.16 -7.22
N PHE A 56 -0.10 20.40 -7.67
CA PHE A 56 0.41 20.92 -8.95
C PHE A 56 0.13 20.01 -10.15
N GLY A 57 -1.05 19.37 -10.17
CA GLY A 57 -1.46 18.43 -11.20
C GLY A 57 -1.06 16.98 -10.94
N ALA A 58 -0.12 16.70 -10.02
CA ALA A 58 0.22 15.35 -9.63
C ALA A 58 -0.83 14.76 -8.66
N LEU A 59 -1.37 13.59 -8.99
CA LEU A 59 -2.35 12.90 -8.14
C LEU A 59 -1.68 12.27 -6.93
N ARG A 60 -2.37 12.35 -5.78
CA ARG A 60 -1.96 11.80 -4.49
C ARG A 60 -3.17 11.29 -3.72
N PHE A 61 -2.93 10.46 -2.69
CA PHE A 61 -3.99 9.98 -1.80
C PHE A 61 -4.25 10.91 -0.61
N PHE A 62 -3.28 11.74 -0.24
CA PHE A 62 -3.40 12.72 0.86
C PHE A 62 -2.45 13.89 0.65
N ARG A 63 -2.73 15.01 1.34
CA ARG A 63 -1.91 16.23 1.26
C ARG A 63 -0.65 16.12 2.10
N ARG A 64 0.40 16.80 1.67
CA ARG A 64 1.61 17.08 2.45
C ARG A 64 1.75 18.59 2.70
N THR A 65 2.41 18.97 3.77
CA THR A 65 2.74 20.36 4.09
C THR A 65 4.07 20.78 3.48
N SER A 66 4.99 19.83 3.37
CA SER A 66 6.27 19.96 2.65
C SER A 66 6.77 18.55 2.28
N GLU A 67 7.95 18.48 1.62
CA GLU A 67 8.56 17.19 1.34
C GLU A 67 8.91 16.47 2.66
N GLY A 68 8.50 15.19 2.78
CA GLY A 68 8.67 14.39 4.00
C GLY A 68 7.75 14.77 5.18
N SER A 69 6.88 15.78 5.03
CA SER A 69 5.96 16.22 6.09
C SER A 69 4.51 16.17 5.61
N TYR A 70 3.65 15.49 6.37
CA TYR A 70 2.25 15.24 5.98
C TYR A 70 1.27 16.14 6.71
N ASP A 71 0.19 16.53 6.01
CA ASP A 71 -1.02 17.04 6.68
C ASP A 71 -1.70 15.87 7.38
N MET A 72 -1.39 15.70 8.67
CA MET A 72 -1.86 14.56 9.46
C MET A 72 -3.37 14.52 9.62
N GLN A 73 -4.06 15.67 9.60
CA GLN A 73 -5.51 15.72 9.63
C GLN A 73 -6.10 15.25 8.31
N ASP A 74 -5.51 15.66 7.19
CA ASP A 74 -5.93 15.15 5.89
C ASP A 74 -5.63 13.67 5.75
N LEU A 75 -4.44 13.21 6.16
CA LEU A 75 -4.08 11.79 6.15
C LEU A 75 -5.10 10.95 6.94
N ALA A 76 -5.50 11.38 8.13
CA ALA A 76 -6.50 10.68 8.94
C ALA A 76 -7.83 10.57 8.18
N ARG A 77 -8.37 11.69 7.67
CA ARG A 77 -9.63 11.68 6.90
C ARG A 77 -9.55 10.79 5.66
N ARG A 78 -8.41 10.82 4.94
CA ARG A 78 -8.19 10.00 3.74
C ARG A 78 -8.04 8.53 4.10
N THR A 79 -7.44 8.23 5.23
CA THR A 79 -7.35 6.86 5.75
C THR A 79 -8.74 6.30 6.05
N ASP A 80 -9.60 7.03 6.75
CA ASP A 80 -10.98 6.60 7.04
C ASP A 80 -11.77 6.39 5.74
N LYS A 81 -11.68 7.32 4.79
CA LYS A 81 -12.30 7.18 3.47
C LYS A 81 -11.80 5.94 2.73
N MET A 82 -10.50 5.66 2.79
CA MET A 82 -9.90 4.49 2.14
C MET A 82 -10.31 3.18 2.84
N VAL A 83 -10.37 3.17 4.16
CA VAL A 83 -10.91 2.05 4.95
C VAL A 83 -12.33 1.71 4.51
N ASP A 84 -13.21 2.71 4.39
CA ASP A 84 -14.58 2.53 3.94
C ASP A 84 -14.66 2.00 2.50
N PHE A 85 -13.84 2.52 1.61
CA PHE A 85 -13.75 2.05 0.21
C PHE A 85 -13.32 0.58 0.14
N ILE A 86 -12.25 0.22 0.84
CA ILE A 86 -11.74 -1.16 0.87
C ILE A 86 -12.77 -2.11 1.50
N ALA A 87 -13.38 -1.73 2.63
CA ALA A 87 -14.38 -2.54 3.31
C ALA A 87 -15.60 -2.79 2.44
N ALA A 88 -16.09 -1.78 1.72
CA ALA A 88 -17.22 -1.91 0.80
C ALA A 88 -16.92 -2.90 -0.33
N HIS A 89 -15.77 -2.78 -0.97
CA HIS A 89 -15.36 -3.73 -2.01
C HIS A 89 -15.08 -5.14 -1.47
N LYS A 90 -14.48 -5.26 -0.28
CA LYS A 90 -14.26 -6.57 0.35
C LYS A 90 -15.58 -7.31 0.58
N ALA A 91 -16.65 -6.59 0.92
CA ALA A 91 -17.98 -7.18 1.11
C ALA A 91 -18.59 -7.78 -0.17
N GLU A 92 -18.22 -7.28 -1.35
CA GLU A 92 -18.62 -7.85 -2.65
C GLU A 92 -17.95 -9.20 -2.96
N TYR A 93 -16.87 -9.52 -2.22
CA TYR A 93 -16.07 -10.73 -2.46
C TYR A 93 -15.89 -11.55 -1.16
N PRO A 94 -16.97 -12.07 -0.58
CA PRO A 94 -16.91 -12.80 0.68
C PRO A 94 -16.01 -14.04 0.57
N GLY A 95 -15.18 -14.26 1.60
CA GLY A 95 -14.25 -15.40 1.68
C GLY A 95 -13.02 -15.33 0.80
N ARG A 96 -12.82 -14.24 0.04
CA ARG A 96 -11.62 -14.05 -0.78
C ARG A 96 -10.50 -13.42 0.02
N ALA A 97 -9.27 -13.87 -0.24
CA ALA A 97 -8.10 -13.20 0.28
C ALA A 97 -7.96 -11.80 -0.32
N ILE A 98 -7.60 -10.83 0.51
CA ILE A 98 -7.42 -9.43 0.14
C ILE A 98 -5.95 -9.06 0.31
N TYR A 99 -5.32 -8.62 -0.77
CA TYR A 99 -3.94 -8.18 -0.80
C TYR A 99 -3.85 -6.68 -1.06
N GLY A 100 -2.89 -6.01 -0.42
CA GLY A 100 -2.55 -4.62 -0.67
C GLY A 100 -1.20 -4.52 -1.39
N LEU A 101 -1.10 -3.62 -2.37
CA LEU A 101 0.13 -3.24 -3.04
C LEU A 101 0.17 -1.72 -3.14
N GLY A 102 1.18 -1.07 -2.55
CA GLY A 102 1.34 0.37 -2.65
C GLY A 102 2.77 0.78 -2.94
N TYR A 103 2.95 1.89 -3.64
CA TYR A 103 4.25 2.46 -3.94
C TYR A 103 4.31 3.92 -3.49
N SER A 104 5.40 4.33 -2.80
CA SER A 104 5.62 5.71 -2.40
C SER A 104 4.39 6.29 -1.65
N ASN A 105 3.74 7.35 -2.16
CA ASN A 105 2.51 7.89 -1.58
C ASN A 105 1.40 6.82 -1.42
N GLY A 106 1.28 5.89 -2.37
CA GLY A 106 0.37 4.75 -2.28
C GLY A 106 0.75 3.75 -1.19
N ALA A 107 2.05 3.53 -0.95
CA ALA A 107 2.52 2.72 0.18
C ALA A 107 2.20 3.41 1.52
N ASN A 108 2.26 4.74 1.56
CA ASN A 108 2.01 5.50 2.77
C ASN A 108 0.53 5.48 3.19
N ILE A 109 -0.41 5.63 2.23
CA ILE A 109 -1.83 5.49 2.54
C ILE A 109 -2.20 4.05 2.92
N LEU A 110 -1.61 3.04 2.24
CA LEU A 110 -1.79 1.63 2.59
C LEU A 110 -1.25 1.34 4.00
N ALA A 111 -0.07 1.86 4.37
CA ALA A 111 0.47 1.74 5.72
C ALA A 111 -0.47 2.38 6.76
N SER A 112 -1.02 3.56 6.46
CA SER A 112 -1.97 4.24 7.36
C SER A 112 -3.25 3.42 7.56
N VAL A 113 -3.76 2.75 6.52
CA VAL A 113 -4.88 1.79 6.64
C VAL A 113 -4.48 0.59 7.50
N LEU A 114 -3.26 0.04 7.34
CA LEU A 114 -2.77 -1.07 8.17
C LEU A 114 -2.65 -0.68 9.64
N PHE A 115 -2.22 0.54 9.96
CA PHE A 115 -2.16 1.02 11.34
C PHE A 115 -3.56 1.11 11.97
N SER A 116 -4.59 1.44 11.19
CA SER A 116 -5.96 1.62 11.67
C SER A 116 -6.78 0.33 11.62
N ARG A 117 -6.73 -0.43 10.54
CA ARG A 117 -7.58 -1.62 10.25
C ARG A 117 -6.78 -2.73 9.56
N PRO A 118 -5.78 -3.33 10.21
CA PRO A 118 -4.92 -4.34 9.60
C PRO A 118 -5.68 -5.60 9.12
N GLN A 119 -6.84 -5.89 9.70
CA GLN A 119 -7.70 -7.03 9.32
C GLN A 119 -8.34 -6.89 7.93
N LEU A 120 -8.22 -5.75 7.29
CA LEU A 120 -8.69 -5.59 5.91
C LEU A 120 -7.85 -6.38 4.92
N PHE A 121 -6.58 -6.63 5.25
CA PHE A 121 -5.63 -7.31 4.37
C PHE A 121 -5.11 -8.61 4.97
N ASP A 122 -4.96 -9.62 4.12
CA ASP A 122 -4.26 -10.86 4.44
C ASP A 122 -2.75 -10.73 4.18
N ARG A 123 -2.39 -9.97 3.12
CA ARG A 123 -1.00 -9.61 2.78
C ARG A 123 -0.95 -8.15 2.33
N ALA A 124 0.12 -7.44 2.68
CA ALA A 124 0.34 -6.07 2.19
C ALA A 124 1.80 -5.85 1.80
N ALA A 125 2.03 -5.33 0.61
CA ALA A 125 3.34 -4.95 0.10
C ALA A 125 3.46 -3.42 0.03
N LEU A 126 4.42 -2.88 0.76
CA LEU A 126 4.74 -1.45 0.86
C LEU A 126 6.07 -1.21 0.13
N LEU A 127 6.01 -0.68 -1.09
CA LEU A 127 7.19 -0.39 -1.89
C LEU A 127 7.59 1.08 -1.66
N HIS A 128 8.81 1.30 -1.17
CA HIS A 128 9.37 2.61 -0.83
C HIS A 128 8.45 3.46 0.07
N PRO A 129 7.99 2.93 1.22
CA PRO A 129 7.16 3.71 2.13
C PRO A 129 7.98 4.80 2.84
N LEU A 130 7.33 5.93 3.12
CA LEU A 130 7.87 6.97 3.99
C LEU A 130 6.89 7.23 5.14
N ILE A 131 7.23 6.76 6.34
CA ILE A 131 6.45 6.97 7.56
C ILE A 131 7.35 7.71 8.56
N PRO A 132 7.34 9.06 8.57
CA PRO A 132 8.27 9.85 9.36
C PRO A 132 7.90 9.96 10.85
N TRP A 133 6.82 9.30 11.30
CA TRP A 133 6.40 9.24 12.70
C TRP A 133 6.43 7.79 13.22
N ILE A 134 6.25 7.62 14.53
CA ILE A 134 6.07 6.31 15.15
C ILE A 134 4.55 6.08 15.28
N PRO A 135 3.97 5.07 14.60
CA PRO A 135 2.56 4.76 14.73
C PRO A 135 2.24 4.22 16.14
N ALA A 136 1.00 4.38 16.57
CA ALA A 136 0.53 3.79 17.83
C ALA A 136 0.53 2.25 17.75
N ASP A 137 0.71 1.61 18.89
CA ASP A 137 0.65 0.15 18.99
C ASP A 137 -0.72 -0.38 18.57
N ASN A 138 -0.71 -1.44 17.77
CA ASN A 138 -1.94 -2.12 17.34
C ASN A 138 -1.78 -3.65 17.39
N LYS A 139 -2.33 -4.28 18.41
CA LYS A 139 -2.28 -5.73 18.61
C LYS A 139 -2.90 -6.55 17.48
N GLN A 140 -3.76 -5.96 16.64
CA GLN A 140 -4.37 -6.61 15.48
C GLN A 140 -3.38 -6.81 14.31
N LEU A 141 -2.19 -6.20 14.37
CA LEU A 141 -1.09 -6.43 13.43
C LEU A 141 -0.43 -7.80 13.61
N LYS A 142 -0.63 -8.44 14.77
CA LYS A 142 -0.06 -9.78 15.03
C LYS A 142 -0.38 -10.75 13.88
N GLU A 143 0.66 -11.44 13.40
CA GLU A 143 0.62 -12.44 12.32
C GLU A 143 0.24 -11.86 10.93
N ARG A 144 0.05 -10.54 10.79
CA ARG A 144 -0.18 -9.93 9.47
C ARG A 144 1.08 -10.04 8.63
N ARG A 145 0.92 -10.44 7.38
CA ARG A 145 2.04 -10.61 6.44
C ARG A 145 2.30 -9.28 5.71
N ILE A 146 3.51 -8.76 5.85
CA ILE A 146 3.88 -7.45 5.31
C ILE A 146 5.24 -7.57 4.61
N LEU A 147 5.29 -7.16 3.34
CA LEU A 147 6.54 -6.95 2.61
C LEU A 147 6.83 -5.45 2.59
N ILE A 148 8.08 -5.09 2.89
CA ILE A 148 8.57 -3.71 2.76
C ILE A 148 9.80 -3.71 1.86
N THR A 149 9.81 -2.82 0.86
CA THR A 149 10.98 -2.68 -0.01
C THR A 149 11.54 -1.27 0.03
N ALA A 150 12.83 -1.08 -0.19
CA ALA A 150 13.47 0.23 -0.23
C ALA A 150 14.80 0.23 -0.98
N GLY A 151 15.11 1.38 -1.58
CA GLY A 151 16.44 1.68 -2.09
C GLY A 151 17.37 2.21 -0.97
N GLN A 152 18.58 1.67 -0.89
CA GLN A 152 19.59 2.09 0.11
C GLN A 152 20.07 3.53 -0.09
N ARG A 153 19.90 4.08 -1.30
CA ARG A 153 20.28 5.45 -1.67
C ARG A 153 19.07 6.28 -2.08
N ASP A 154 17.89 5.93 -1.54
CA ASP A 154 16.64 6.64 -1.82
C ASP A 154 16.66 8.03 -1.12
N PRO A 155 16.69 9.15 -1.89
CA PRO A 155 16.71 10.48 -1.31
C PRO A 155 15.33 10.92 -0.81
N ILE A 156 14.24 10.25 -1.25
CA ILE A 156 12.86 10.59 -0.90
C ILE A 156 12.43 9.82 0.35
N CYS A 157 12.77 8.52 0.40
CA CYS A 157 12.44 7.63 1.50
C CYS A 157 13.73 7.08 2.14
N PRO A 158 14.39 7.86 3.01
CA PRO A 158 15.66 7.46 3.62
C PRO A 158 15.57 6.11 4.32
N LEU A 159 16.52 5.21 4.03
CA LEU A 159 16.53 3.83 4.53
C LEU A 159 16.32 3.72 6.06
N PRO A 160 16.93 4.58 6.93
CA PRO A 160 16.71 4.49 8.37
C PRO A 160 15.24 4.66 8.79
N LEU A 161 14.43 5.40 8.01
CA LEU A 161 12.99 5.53 8.27
C LEU A 161 12.24 4.25 7.88
N THR A 162 12.65 3.61 6.81
CA THR A 162 12.10 2.31 6.40
C THR A 162 12.47 1.21 7.40
N GLU A 163 13.70 1.18 7.89
CA GLU A 163 14.15 0.22 8.91
C GLU A 163 13.34 0.39 10.20
N ARG A 164 13.09 1.63 10.66
CA ARG A 164 12.21 1.88 11.81
C ARG A 164 10.78 1.37 11.59
N LEU A 165 10.27 1.45 10.37
CA LEU A 165 8.95 0.92 10.04
C LEU A 165 8.94 -0.61 10.08
N VAL A 166 10.01 -1.27 9.61
CA VAL A 166 10.19 -2.72 9.73
C VAL A 166 10.21 -3.12 11.21
N ASP A 167 11.00 -2.44 12.04
CA ASP A 167 11.09 -2.68 13.48
C ASP A 167 9.74 -2.47 14.19
N TYR A 168 8.99 -1.42 13.81
CA TYR A 168 7.65 -1.20 14.33
C TYR A 168 6.72 -2.40 14.07
N PHE A 169 6.63 -2.85 12.81
CA PHE A 169 5.77 -3.99 12.50
C PHE A 169 6.24 -5.28 13.19
N ALA A 170 7.54 -5.50 13.29
CA ALA A 170 8.10 -6.65 14.02
C ALA A 170 7.75 -6.59 15.52
N ALA A 171 7.85 -5.41 16.15
CA ALA A 171 7.43 -5.20 17.55
C ALA A 171 5.94 -5.47 17.76
N GLN A 172 5.09 -5.20 16.75
CA GLN A 172 3.66 -5.56 16.77
C GLN A 172 3.41 -7.06 16.46
N ARG A 173 4.48 -7.88 16.34
CA ARG A 173 4.43 -9.32 16.01
C ARG A 173 3.81 -9.61 14.64
N ALA A 174 3.92 -8.70 13.69
CA ALA A 174 3.64 -8.97 12.30
C ALA A 174 4.73 -9.85 11.69
N ARG A 175 4.41 -10.59 10.63
CA ARG A 175 5.38 -11.33 9.80
C ARG A 175 5.89 -10.39 8.72
N VAL A 176 7.04 -9.77 8.98
CA VAL A 176 7.62 -8.76 8.09
C VAL A 176 8.73 -9.38 7.27
N GLU A 177 8.69 -9.16 5.96
CA GLU A 177 9.77 -9.43 5.01
C GLU A 177 10.31 -8.09 4.51
N ALA A 178 11.63 -7.90 4.48
CA ALA A 178 12.26 -6.69 3.96
C ALA A 178 13.13 -7.03 2.75
N CYS A 179 13.05 -6.21 1.69
CA CYS A 179 13.89 -6.32 0.51
C CYS A 179 14.53 -4.97 0.22
N TYR A 180 15.86 -4.90 0.34
CA TYR A 180 16.63 -3.69 0.07
C TYR A 180 17.49 -3.86 -1.16
N HIS A 181 17.59 -2.82 -1.99
CA HIS A 181 18.48 -2.79 -3.16
C HIS A 181 19.40 -1.56 -3.14
N SER A 182 20.47 -1.60 -3.90
CA SER A 182 21.50 -0.54 -3.91
C SER A 182 21.10 0.74 -4.63
N GLY A 183 19.85 0.85 -5.13
CA GLY A 183 19.34 2.00 -5.89
C GLY A 183 18.72 3.11 -5.04
N GLY A 184 17.94 3.96 -5.72
CA GLY A 184 17.18 5.08 -5.17
C GLY A 184 15.69 4.74 -5.03
N HIS A 185 14.83 5.66 -5.51
CA HIS A 185 13.36 5.56 -5.37
C HIS A 185 12.69 4.71 -6.46
N GLU A 186 13.45 4.23 -7.44
CA GLU A 186 12.93 3.40 -8.52
C GLU A 186 12.64 1.96 -8.08
N ILE A 187 11.55 1.37 -8.60
CA ILE A 187 11.27 -0.06 -8.40
C ILE A 187 12.23 -0.89 -9.26
N ARG A 188 12.91 -1.86 -8.64
CA ARG A 188 13.91 -2.71 -9.29
C ARG A 188 13.48 -4.17 -9.45
N PRO A 189 14.16 -4.95 -10.32
CA PRO A 189 13.84 -6.37 -10.53
C PRO A 189 13.83 -7.21 -9.25
N GLU A 190 14.71 -6.91 -8.29
CA GLU A 190 14.80 -7.61 -7.01
C GLU A 190 13.52 -7.46 -6.20
N GLU A 191 12.91 -6.26 -6.21
CA GLU A 191 11.63 -5.98 -5.53
C GLU A 191 10.47 -6.68 -6.23
N LEU A 192 10.46 -6.71 -7.56
CA LEU A 192 9.45 -7.43 -8.34
C LEU A 192 9.51 -8.94 -8.05
N GLN A 193 10.72 -9.49 -7.87
CA GLN A 193 10.89 -10.88 -7.48
C GLN A 193 10.39 -11.12 -6.05
N ALA A 194 10.76 -10.26 -5.10
CA ALA A 194 10.27 -10.33 -3.71
C ALA A 194 8.74 -10.23 -3.67
N LEU A 195 8.15 -9.30 -4.43
CA LEU A 195 6.71 -9.13 -4.53
C LEU A 195 6.01 -10.39 -5.07
N ARG A 196 6.55 -11.02 -6.12
CA ARG A 196 6.02 -12.30 -6.64
C ARG A 196 6.03 -13.37 -5.57
N THR A 197 7.18 -13.62 -4.94
CA THR A 197 7.32 -14.65 -3.90
C THR A 197 6.36 -14.38 -2.73
N PHE A 198 6.21 -13.11 -2.35
CA PHE A 198 5.36 -12.70 -1.24
C PHE A 198 3.87 -12.88 -1.53
N LEU A 199 3.40 -12.60 -2.76
CA LEU A 199 1.97 -12.64 -3.10
C LEU A 199 1.48 -14.02 -3.56
N THR A 200 2.36 -14.90 -3.98
CA THR A 200 2.04 -16.30 -4.34
C THR A 200 2.23 -17.23 -3.15
#